data_34e9d779090ca1a98cac74c22eb1f485
#
_entry.id   34e9d779090ca1a98cac74c22eb1f485
#
_cell.length_a   1.000
_cell.length_b   1.000
_cell.length_c   1.000
_cell.angle_alpha   90.00
_cell.angle_beta   90.00
_cell.angle_gamma   90.00
#
_symmetry.space_group_name_H-M   'P 1'
#
loop_
_entity.id
_entity.type
_entity.pdbx_description
1 polymer ?
#
loop_
_entity_poly.entity_id
_entity_poly.type
_entity_poly.pdbx_seq_one_letter_code
_entity_poly.pdbx_strand_id
1 'polypeptide(L)'
;MMLKEEMVLKHNEVIDLLLKRKSVRKFKETTPDEETIETIVRAGQQAPFASQLYSVVYQSGGKYAFQAPLWFLICADVHKLELFMKCRGWEIVTNDVTLLLFALQDASYMAENMVIAAESLGLGSCFLGESSINANRVRVLVKKHHLPKGVLPVTELVMGYPAEDYPPRPRYPMGFTLFKDRYPDLTEAALTEAMSTMDEGYLAQGYYKKQKIKIKTPGREDTQTFDDYSWTEHI
;
A
#
# COMPACT_ATOMS: atom_id res chain seq x y z
N MET A 1 -11.27 -36.43 5.69
CA MET A 1 -11.09 -35.81 4.36
C MET A 1 -12.34 -34.98 4.10
N MET A 2 -12.40 -33.76 4.67
CA MET A 2 -13.47 -32.81 4.38
C MET A 2 -13.16 -32.18 3.04
N LEU A 3 -14.04 -32.33 2.08
CA LEU A 3 -14.01 -31.61 0.81
C LEU A 3 -13.99 -30.12 1.15
N LYS A 4 -12.94 -29.38 0.74
CA LYS A 4 -12.98 -27.92 0.72
C LYS A 4 -14.15 -27.55 -0.20
N GLU A 5 -15.29 -27.17 0.37
CA GLU A 5 -16.31 -26.47 -0.39
C GLU A 5 -15.60 -25.23 -0.95
N GLU A 6 -15.48 -25.16 -2.26
CA GLU A 6 -15.09 -23.94 -2.95
C GLU A 6 -16.12 -22.88 -2.58
N MET A 7 -15.73 -21.97 -1.71
CA MET A 7 -16.57 -20.87 -1.29
C MET A 7 -16.85 -20.00 -2.53
N VAL A 8 -18.07 -20.10 -3.05
CA VAL A 8 -18.51 -19.31 -4.20
C VAL A 8 -18.52 -17.84 -3.78
N LEU A 9 -17.50 -17.11 -4.20
CA LEU A 9 -17.44 -15.67 -3.96
C LEU A 9 -18.51 -14.97 -4.82
N LYS A 10 -19.15 -13.94 -4.26
CA LYS A 10 -19.95 -13.02 -5.07
C LYS A 10 -19.02 -12.19 -5.95
N HIS A 11 -19.36 -12.02 -7.20
CA HIS A 11 -18.58 -11.31 -8.20
C HIS A 11 -19.34 -10.08 -8.73
N ASN A 12 -18.60 -9.02 -8.96
CA ASN A 12 -18.97 -7.88 -9.78
C ASN A 12 -17.66 -7.19 -10.24
N GLU A 13 -17.75 -6.23 -11.13
CA GLU A 13 -16.59 -5.55 -11.71
C GLU A 13 -15.63 -4.97 -10.64
N VAL A 14 -16.17 -4.40 -9.55
CA VAL A 14 -15.37 -3.81 -8.47
C VAL A 14 -14.67 -4.90 -7.65
N ILE A 15 -15.37 -5.98 -7.29
CA ILE A 15 -14.79 -7.11 -6.55
C ILE A 15 -13.69 -7.76 -7.39
N ASP A 16 -13.93 -7.98 -8.68
CA ASP A 16 -12.98 -8.60 -9.58
C ASP A 16 -11.72 -7.72 -9.76
N LEU A 17 -11.89 -6.40 -9.80
CA LEU A 17 -10.79 -5.44 -9.82
C LEU A 17 -9.92 -5.57 -8.55
N LEU A 18 -10.54 -5.55 -7.38
CA LEU A 18 -9.87 -5.68 -6.08
C LEU A 18 -9.11 -7.00 -5.94
N LEU A 19 -9.71 -8.11 -6.38
CA LEU A 19 -9.09 -9.44 -6.32
C LEU A 19 -7.90 -9.58 -7.29
N LYS A 20 -7.88 -8.82 -8.38
CA LYS A 20 -6.78 -8.77 -9.35
C LYS A 20 -5.69 -7.77 -8.98
N ARG A 21 -5.94 -6.87 -8.01
CA ARG A 21 -4.99 -5.82 -7.63
C ARG A 21 -3.60 -6.38 -7.27
N LYS A 22 -2.60 -5.75 -7.80
CA LYS A 22 -1.19 -6.11 -7.59
C LYS A 22 -0.27 -4.90 -7.68
N SER A 23 0.90 -4.98 -7.05
CA SER A 23 1.92 -3.95 -7.21
C SER A 23 2.65 -4.13 -8.54
N VAL A 24 2.60 -3.11 -9.39
CA VAL A 24 3.27 -3.03 -10.69
C VAL A 24 4.62 -2.33 -10.53
N ARG A 25 5.68 -2.93 -11.08
CA ARG A 25 7.07 -2.41 -11.00
C ARG A 25 7.75 -2.26 -12.36
N LYS A 26 6.99 -2.34 -13.43
CA LYS A 26 7.39 -1.95 -14.78
C LYS A 26 6.26 -1.21 -15.45
N PHE A 27 6.54 -0.06 -15.96
CA PHE A 27 5.55 0.83 -16.57
C PHE A 27 5.95 1.16 -18.02
N LYS A 28 4.94 1.46 -18.84
CA LYS A 28 5.14 2.08 -20.15
C LYS A 28 5.58 3.53 -19.94
N GLU A 29 6.24 4.12 -20.92
CA GLU A 29 6.69 5.52 -20.85
C GLU A 29 5.54 6.53 -21.01
N THR A 30 4.35 6.07 -21.40
CA THR A 30 3.17 6.91 -21.56
C THR A 30 2.75 7.52 -20.22
N THR A 31 2.78 8.83 -20.14
CA THR A 31 2.30 9.58 -18.97
C THR A 31 0.77 9.69 -19.03
N PRO A 32 0.05 9.39 -17.94
CA PRO A 32 -1.37 9.70 -17.85
C PRO A 32 -1.61 11.22 -17.99
N ASP A 33 -2.72 11.61 -18.64
CA ASP A 33 -3.09 13.01 -18.78
C ASP A 33 -3.64 13.61 -17.48
N GLU A 34 -3.75 14.92 -17.42
CA GLU A 34 -4.21 15.64 -16.23
C GLU A 34 -5.66 15.26 -15.85
N GLU A 35 -6.53 14.99 -16.81
CA GLU A 35 -7.91 14.56 -16.55
C GLU A 35 -7.93 13.22 -15.81
N THR A 36 -7.09 12.28 -16.24
CA THR A 36 -6.90 10.99 -15.56
C THR A 36 -6.37 11.19 -14.14
N ILE A 37 -5.36 12.06 -13.95
CA ILE A 37 -4.78 12.37 -12.64
C ILE A 37 -5.83 12.99 -11.71
N GLU A 38 -6.58 13.98 -12.17
CA GLU A 38 -7.65 14.60 -11.40
C GLU A 38 -8.75 13.61 -11.04
N THR A 39 -9.15 12.75 -11.97
CA THR A 39 -10.17 11.71 -11.74
C THR A 39 -9.75 10.77 -10.60
N ILE A 40 -8.50 10.31 -10.63
CA ILE A 40 -7.93 9.44 -9.59
C ILE A 40 -7.96 10.14 -8.22
N VAL A 41 -7.54 11.40 -8.16
CA VAL A 41 -7.50 12.15 -6.90
C VAL A 41 -8.92 12.44 -6.38
N ARG A 42 -9.87 12.81 -7.26
CA ARG A 42 -11.28 13.00 -6.88
C ARG A 42 -11.91 11.72 -6.33
N ALA A 43 -11.65 10.58 -6.95
CA ALA A 43 -12.09 9.29 -6.41
C ALA A 43 -11.46 9.02 -5.04
N GLY A 44 -10.18 9.35 -4.86
CA GLY A 44 -9.50 9.31 -3.57
C GLY A 44 -10.23 10.13 -2.50
N GLN A 45 -10.64 11.35 -2.82
CA GLN A 45 -11.34 12.25 -1.89
C GLN A 45 -12.71 11.72 -1.42
N GLN A 46 -13.31 10.74 -2.10
CA GLN A 46 -14.55 10.09 -1.68
C GLN A 46 -14.34 8.99 -0.63
N ALA A 47 -13.12 8.71 -0.23
CA ALA A 47 -12.85 7.79 0.87
C ALA A 47 -13.48 8.30 2.18
N PRO A 48 -13.88 7.39 3.09
CA PRO A 48 -14.32 7.79 4.41
C PRO A 48 -13.18 8.50 5.16
N PHE A 49 -13.53 9.45 6.00
CA PHE A 49 -12.55 10.24 6.76
C PHE A 49 -13.07 10.60 8.15
N ALA A 50 -12.15 10.90 9.07
CA ALA A 50 -12.48 11.52 10.36
C ALA A 50 -12.59 13.05 10.21
N SER A 51 -11.58 13.70 9.59
CA SER A 51 -11.52 15.16 9.44
C SER A 51 -10.80 15.62 8.16
N GLN A 52 -10.64 14.77 7.16
CA GLN A 52 -9.90 15.02 5.92
C GLN A 52 -8.45 15.50 6.16
N LEU A 53 -7.78 14.86 7.12
CA LEU A 53 -6.43 15.20 7.55
C LEU A 53 -5.38 14.62 6.58
N TYR A 54 -5.51 14.90 5.30
CA TYR A 54 -4.58 14.45 4.26
C TYR A 54 -4.24 15.53 3.26
N SER A 55 -3.10 15.38 2.64
CA SER A 55 -2.67 16.14 1.45
C SER A 55 -1.95 15.23 0.47
N VAL A 56 -1.99 15.58 -0.79
CA VAL A 56 -1.29 14.89 -1.86
C VAL A 56 -0.43 15.88 -2.62
N VAL A 57 0.86 15.56 -2.76
CA VAL A 57 1.77 16.23 -3.69
C VAL A 57 2.02 15.26 -4.84
N TYR A 58 1.99 15.72 -6.09
CA TYR A 58 2.26 14.87 -7.23
C TYR A 58 3.29 15.45 -8.20
N GLN A 59 3.86 14.58 -9.00
CA GLN A 59 4.73 14.91 -10.12
C GLN A 59 4.41 13.96 -11.29
N SER A 60 4.37 14.48 -12.51
CA SER A 60 4.09 13.73 -13.73
C SER A 60 5.17 13.97 -14.79
N GLY A 61 5.24 13.10 -15.81
CA GLY A 61 6.16 13.21 -16.95
C GLY A 61 7.63 12.93 -16.63
N GLY A 62 7.94 12.46 -15.42
CA GLY A 62 9.29 12.09 -14.99
C GLY A 62 9.55 10.59 -15.07
N LYS A 63 10.72 10.18 -14.54
CA LYS A 63 11.09 8.78 -14.29
C LYS A 63 11.28 8.59 -12.79
N TYR A 64 10.23 8.15 -12.12
CA TYR A 64 10.25 7.93 -10.67
C TYR A 64 10.65 6.49 -10.34
N ALA A 65 10.37 6.01 -9.13
CA ALA A 65 10.66 4.63 -8.78
C ALA A 65 10.07 3.65 -9.81
N PHE A 66 10.84 2.62 -10.16
CA PHE A 66 10.47 1.65 -11.21
C PHE A 66 10.23 2.26 -12.60
N GLN A 67 10.80 3.44 -12.88
CA GLN A 67 10.60 4.21 -14.12
C GLN A 67 9.13 4.62 -14.35
N ALA A 68 8.33 4.69 -13.29
CA ALA A 68 6.93 5.12 -13.37
C ALA A 68 6.84 6.59 -13.85
N PRO A 69 5.90 6.93 -14.74
CA PRO A 69 5.72 8.30 -15.25
C PRO A 69 4.96 9.23 -14.29
N LEU A 70 4.30 8.68 -13.27
CA LEU A 70 3.49 9.43 -12.30
C LEU A 70 3.86 9.03 -10.88
N TRP A 71 3.98 10.02 -10.00
CA TRP A 71 4.36 9.86 -8.61
C TRP A 71 3.50 10.76 -7.72
N PHE A 72 3.06 10.20 -6.60
CA PHE A 72 2.35 10.89 -5.55
C PHE A 72 3.06 10.73 -4.22
N LEU A 73 3.02 11.77 -3.40
CA LEU A 73 3.35 11.74 -1.98
C LEU A 73 2.05 11.93 -1.21
N ILE A 74 1.61 10.90 -0.52
CA ILE A 74 0.45 10.93 0.35
C ILE A 74 0.92 11.35 1.74
N CYS A 75 0.32 12.38 2.27
CA CYS A 75 0.68 12.96 3.56
C CYS A 75 -0.48 12.93 4.55
N ALA A 76 -0.20 12.59 5.80
CA ALA A 76 -1.03 12.95 6.93
C ALA A 76 -0.85 14.46 7.17
N ASP A 77 -1.94 15.23 7.25
CA ASP A 77 -1.90 16.68 7.26
C ASP A 77 -2.83 17.25 8.34
N VAL A 78 -2.27 17.51 9.49
CA VAL A 78 -2.95 18.22 10.60
C VAL A 78 -2.80 19.74 10.45
N HIS A 79 -1.85 20.19 9.64
CA HIS A 79 -1.55 21.63 9.48
C HIS A 79 -2.76 22.44 8.99
N LYS A 80 -3.54 21.91 8.06
CA LYS A 80 -4.77 22.59 7.59
C LYS A 80 -5.77 22.79 8.72
N LEU A 81 -5.93 21.80 9.59
CA LEU A 81 -6.80 21.91 10.74
C LEU A 81 -6.31 23.00 11.71
N GLU A 82 -4.98 23.05 11.98
CA GLU A 82 -4.37 24.10 12.79
C GLU A 82 -4.68 25.49 12.20
N LEU A 83 -4.55 25.64 10.89
CA LEU A 83 -4.86 26.91 10.21
C LEU A 83 -6.33 27.29 10.31
N PHE A 84 -7.26 26.31 10.12
CA PHE A 84 -8.70 26.57 10.27
C PHE A 84 -9.07 27.01 11.68
N MET A 85 -8.53 26.33 12.69
CA MET A 85 -8.77 26.70 14.10
C MET A 85 -8.21 28.10 14.38
N LYS A 86 -7.00 28.39 13.93
CA LYS A 86 -6.41 29.72 14.07
C LYS A 86 -7.25 30.81 13.40
N CYS A 87 -7.77 30.58 12.18
CA CYS A 87 -8.63 31.54 11.47
C CYS A 87 -9.95 31.81 12.22
N ARG A 88 -10.41 30.87 13.03
CA ARG A 88 -11.63 31.02 13.85
C ARG A 88 -11.35 31.51 15.27
N GLY A 89 -10.10 31.63 15.67
CA GLY A 89 -9.72 31.91 17.06
C GLY A 89 -10.04 30.76 18.02
N TRP A 90 -10.05 29.53 17.50
CA TRP A 90 -10.32 28.31 18.25
C TRP A 90 -9.05 27.52 18.52
N GLU A 91 -9.10 26.65 19.51
CA GLU A 91 -8.01 25.73 19.84
C GLU A 91 -8.40 24.29 19.49
N ILE A 92 -7.39 23.49 19.11
CA ILE A 92 -7.56 22.05 18.93
C ILE A 92 -7.54 21.41 20.32
N VAL A 93 -8.62 20.74 20.68
CA VAL A 93 -8.76 20.04 21.97
C VAL A 93 -8.36 18.57 21.89
N THR A 94 -8.22 18.03 20.68
CA THR A 94 -7.81 16.65 20.44
C THR A 94 -6.30 16.51 20.62
N ASN A 95 -5.85 15.50 21.35
CA ASN A 95 -4.41 15.26 21.55
C ASN A 95 -3.70 14.81 20.26
N ASP A 96 -2.38 15.05 20.20
CA ASP A 96 -1.56 14.83 19.02
C ASP A 96 -1.56 13.37 18.53
N VAL A 97 -1.63 12.40 19.44
CA VAL A 97 -1.64 10.97 19.06
C VAL A 97 -2.94 10.62 18.33
N THR A 98 -4.07 11.07 18.85
CA THR A 98 -5.37 10.86 18.21
C THR A 98 -5.43 11.54 16.84
N LEU A 99 -4.94 12.78 16.74
CA LEU A 99 -4.86 13.48 15.46
C LEU A 99 -3.97 12.74 14.45
N LEU A 100 -2.82 12.25 14.90
CA LEU A 100 -1.91 11.47 14.04
C LEU A 100 -2.61 10.19 13.54
N LEU A 101 -3.29 9.44 14.42
CA LEU A 101 -3.99 8.22 14.04
C LEU A 101 -5.12 8.50 13.03
N PHE A 102 -5.91 9.53 13.23
CA PHE A 102 -6.94 9.94 12.28
C PHE A 102 -6.32 10.37 10.94
N ALA A 103 -5.26 11.16 10.97
CA ALA A 103 -4.60 11.63 9.76
C ALA A 103 -3.97 10.48 8.95
N LEU A 104 -3.40 9.47 9.63
CA LEU A 104 -2.90 8.26 8.98
C LEU A 104 -4.02 7.44 8.34
N GLN A 105 -5.15 7.29 9.02
CA GLN A 105 -6.33 6.59 8.49
C GLN A 105 -6.91 7.33 7.27
N ASP A 106 -7.18 8.63 7.42
CA ASP A 106 -7.72 9.47 6.35
C ASP A 106 -6.84 9.41 5.09
N ALA A 107 -5.51 9.56 5.25
CA ALA A 107 -4.54 9.49 4.16
C ALA A 107 -4.48 8.09 3.51
N SER A 108 -4.56 7.03 4.32
CA SER A 108 -4.49 5.65 3.83
C SER A 108 -5.75 5.26 3.05
N TYR A 109 -6.92 5.62 3.54
CA TYR A 109 -8.19 5.36 2.84
C TYR A 109 -8.25 6.11 1.51
N MET A 110 -7.82 7.38 1.51
CA MET A 110 -7.71 8.15 0.28
C MET A 110 -6.78 7.47 -0.73
N ALA A 111 -5.59 7.06 -0.30
CA ALA A 111 -4.61 6.43 -1.17
C ALA A 111 -5.11 5.12 -1.79
N GLU A 112 -5.84 4.28 -1.03
CA GLU A 112 -6.41 3.05 -1.56
C GLU A 112 -7.53 3.31 -2.58
N ASN A 113 -8.41 4.30 -2.33
CA ASN A 113 -9.39 4.71 -3.34
C ASN A 113 -8.73 5.24 -4.63
N MET A 114 -7.61 5.97 -4.50
CA MET A 114 -6.83 6.39 -5.68
C MET A 114 -6.30 5.20 -6.47
N VAL A 115 -5.82 4.14 -5.78
CA VAL A 115 -5.34 2.90 -6.42
C VAL A 115 -6.47 2.20 -7.16
N ILE A 116 -7.64 2.03 -6.52
CA ILE A 116 -8.80 1.39 -7.14
C ILE A 116 -9.24 2.15 -8.39
N ALA A 117 -9.31 3.48 -8.30
CA ALA A 117 -9.65 4.34 -9.44
C ALA A 117 -8.61 4.21 -10.57
N ALA A 118 -7.32 4.24 -10.25
CA ALA A 118 -6.26 4.09 -11.23
C ALA A 118 -6.34 2.74 -11.95
N GLU A 119 -6.53 1.64 -11.21
CA GLU A 119 -6.64 0.31 -11.78
C GLU A 119 -7.91 0.16 -12.66
N SER A 120 -9.02 0.80 -12.29
CA SER A 120 -10.24 0.83 -13.11
C SER A 120 -10.04 1.57 -14.44
N LEU A 121 -9.10 2.50 -14.50
CA LEU A 121 -8.69 3.23 -15.70
C LEU A 121 -7.54 2.55 -16.47
N GLY A 122 -7.17 1.32 -16.07
CA GLY A 122 -6.12 0.53 -16.72
C GLY A 122 -4.69 0.91 -16.32
N LEU A 123 -4.51 1.73 -15.28
CA LEU A 123 -3.19 1.98 -14.72
C LEU A 123 -2.83 0.89 -13.69
N GLY A 124 -1.54 0.70 -13.50
CA GLY A 124 -1.00 -0.06 -12.38
C GLY A 124 -0.38 0.86 -11.34
N SER A 125 -0.18 0.34 -10.13
CA SER A 125 0.34 1.11 -9.01
C SER A 125 1.35 0.34 -8.17
N CYS A 126 2.18 1.07 -7.43
CA CYS A 126 3.02 0.50 -6.37
C CYS A 126 3.21 1.49 -5.24
N PHE A 127 2.85 1.09 -4.02
CA PHE A 127 3.20 1.80 -2.80
C PHE A 127 4.68 1.60 -2.45
N LEU A 128 5.34 2.67 -1.99
CA LEU A 128 6.73 2.68 -1.54
C LEU A 128 6.77 2.91 -0.03
N GLY A 129 6.92 1.83 0.73
CA GLY A 129 6.75 1.83 2.19
C GLY A 129 7.82 2.57 2.99
N GLU A 130 8.98 2.92 2.41
CA GLU A 130 10.06 3.59 3.15
C GLU A 130 9.77 5.04 3.56
N SER A 131 8.77 5.65 2.95
CA SER A 131 8.51 7.09 3.04
C SER A 131 8.12 7.59 4.41
N SER A 132 7.61 6.72 5.28
CA SER A 132 7.24 7.05 6.68
C SER A 132 8.16 6.43 7.72
N ILE A 133 8.83 5.31 7.41
CA ILE A 133 9.62 4.55 8.37
C ILE A 133 11.11 4.86 8.32
N ASN A 134 11.61 5.35 7.18
CA ASN A 134 13.01 5.75 7.03
C ASN A 134 13.17 7.25 7.33
N ALA A 135 13.72 7.58 8.49
CA ALA A 135 13.88 8.97 8.93
C ALA A 135 14.67 9.86 7.94
N ASN A 136 15.65 9.30 7.22
CA ASN A 136 16.39 10.06 6.21
C ASN A 136 15.48 10.33 4.99
N ARG A 137 14.68 9.36 4.57
CA ARG A 137 13.71 9.55 3.47
C ARG A 137 12.68 10.61 3.84
N VAL A 138 12.12 10.55 5.04
CA VAL A 138 11.20 11.58 5.56
C VAL A 138 11.82 12.97 5.48
N ARG A 139 13.05 13.16 5.99
CA ARG A 139 13.74 14.47 5.95
C ARG A 139 13.94 14.98 4.52
N VAL A 140 14.31 14.11 3.60
CA VAL A 140 14.48 14.45 2.18
C VAL A 140 13.15 14.91 1.58
N LEU A 141 12.06 14.18 1.81
CA LEU A 141 10.74 14.52 1.29
C LEU A 141 10.21 15.83 1.87
N VAL A 142 10.32 16.01 3.19
CA VAL A 142 9.93 17.26 3.87
C VAL A 142 10.67 18.45 3.28
N LYS A 143 12.00 18.35 3.13
CA LYS A 143 12.81 19.43 2.57
C LYS A 143 12.48 19.69 1.09
N LYS A 144 12.44 18.64 0.28
CA LYS A 144 12.23 18.72 -1.18
C LYS A 144 10.87 19.34 -1.53
N HIS A 145 9.82 18.95 -0.79
CA HIS A 145 8.46 19.37 -1.08
C HIS A 145 7.95 20.47 -0.15
N HIS A 146 8.84 21.09 0.65
CA HIS A 146 8.52 22.20 1.56
C HIS A 146 7.33 21.89 2.48
N LEU A 147 7.26 20.64 3.00
CA LEU A 147 6.17 20.26 3.88
C LEU A 147 6.26 21.03 5.20
N PRO A 148 5.18 21.71 5.62
CA PRO A 148 5.19 22.44 6.88
C PRO A 148 5.13 21.51 8.09
N LYS A 149 5.36 22.09 9.30
CA LYS A 149 5.09 21.38 10.55
C LYS A 149 3.62 20.92 10.56
N GLY A 150 3.36 19.72 11.06
CA GLY A 150 2.02 19.11 11.04
C GLY A 150 1.67 18.35 9.76
N VAL A 151 2.58 18.30 8.77
CA VAL A 151 2.45 17.45 7.58
C VAL A 151 3.52 16.38 7.57
N LEU A 152 3.10 15.11 7.59
CA LEU A 152 3.98 13.94 7.63
C LEU A 152 3.80 13.07 6.39
N PRO A 153 4.87 12.71 5.66
CA PRO A 153 4.81 11.70 4.61
C PRO A 153 4.30 10.36 5.16
N VAL A 154 3.25 9.81 4.57
CA VAL A 154 2.71 8.47 4.90
C VAL A 154 3.26 7.43 3.95
N THR A 155 3.16 7.69 2.66
CA THR A 155 3.67 6.79 1.62
C THR A 155 3.91 7.55 0.33
N GLU A 156 4.87 7.09 -0.45
CA GLU A 156 4.94 7.44 -1.86
C GLU A 156 4.14 6.41 -2.66
N LEU A 157 3.51 6.83 -3.73
CA LEU A 157 2.71 5.98 -4.61
C LEU A 157 3.09 6.29 -6.05
N VAL A 158 3.55 5.28 -6.79
CA VAL A 158 3.84 5.44 -8.22
C VAL A 158 2.79 4.75 -9.06
N MET A 159 2.45 5.36 -10.20
CA MET A 159 1.42 4.87 -11.12
C MET A 159 1.85 5.05 -12.58
N GLY A 160 1.25 4.26 -13.45
CA GLY A 160 1.43 4.32 -14.90
C GLY A 160 0.78 3.12 -15.59
N TYR A 161 0.78 3.10 -16.90
CA TYR A 161 0.28 1.95 -17.66
C TYR A 161 1.23 0.76 -17.50
N PRO A 162 0.75 -0.44 -17.09
CA PRO A 162 1.60 -1.60 -16.84
C PRO A 162 2.35 -2.05 -18.10
N ALA A 163 3.63 -2.39 -17.93
CA ALA A 163 4.45 -3.08 -18.93
C ALA A 163 4.81 -4.52 -18.50
N GLU A 164 4.13 -5.03 -17.49
CA GLU A 164 4.28 -6.38 -16.96
C GLU A 164 2.93 -6.92 -16.50
N ASP A 165 2.81 -8.23 -16.46
CA ASP A 165 1.65 -8.92 -15.92
C ASP A 165 2.10 -10.06 -15.01
N TYR A 166 1.90 -9.90 -13.70
CA TYR A 166 2.15 -10.91 -12.69
C TYR A 166 0.87 -11.30 -11.97
N PRO A 167 0.77 -12.51 -11.44
CA PRO A 167 -0.35 -12.86 -10.58
C PRO A 167 -0.35 -12.00 -9.30
N PRO A 168 -1.52 -11.78 -8.68
CA PRO A 168 -1.61 -11.20 -7.35
C PRO A 168 -0.76 -11.98 -6.35
N ARG A 169 -0.26 -11.30 -5.33
CA ARG A 169 0.53 -11.97 -4.29
C ARG A 169 -0.36 -12.87 -3.45
N PRO A 170 0.19 -13.95 -2.90
CA PRO A 170 -0.50 -14.78 -1.92
C PRO A 170 -1.08 -13.94 -0.77
N ARG A 171 -2.12 -14.45 -0.16
CA ARG A 171 -2.75 -13.90 1.04
C ARG A 171 -2.89 -15.01 2.06
N TYR A 172 -2.98 -14.64 3.32
CA TYR A 172 -3.32 -15.59 4.37
C TYR A 172 -4.62 -16.32 4.08
N PRO A 173 -4.78 -17.56 4.53
CA PRO A 173 -6.07 -18.23 4.51
C PRO A 173 -7.16 -17.38 5.18
N MET A 174 -8.39 -17.48 4.70
CA MET A 174 -9.50 -16.71 5.28
C MET A 174 -9.67 -16.98 6.78
N GLY A 175 -9.52 -18.23 7.21
CA GLY A 175 -9.56 -18.61 8.63
C GLY A 175 -8.44 -18.05 9.51
N PHE A 176 -7.40 -17.45 8.90
CA PHE A 176 -6.34 -16.74 9.62
C PHE A 176 -6.50 -15.21 9.56
N THR A 177 -7.58 -14.72 8.96
CA THR A 177 -7.85 -13.28 8.78
C THR A 177 -9.20 -12.88 9.37
N LEU A 178 -10.22 -13.71 9.23
CA LEU A 178 -11.59 -13.41 9.63
C LEU A 178 -12.01 -14.28 10.81
N PHE A 179 -12.29 -13.63 11.92
CA PHE A 179 -12.73 -14.29 13.15
C PHE A 179 -14.13 -13.77 13.54
N LYS A 180 -15.02 -14.70 13.89
CA LYS A 180 -16.34 -14.35 14.37
C LYS A 180 -16.32 -14.06 15.88
N ASP A 181 -16.89 -12.97 16.27
CA ASP A 181 -17.14 -12.50 17.64
C ASP A 181 -15.89 -12.13 18.45
N ARG A 182 -14.80 -12.88 18.35
CA ARG A 182 -13.57 -12.62 19.13
C ARG A 182 -12.31 -13.08 18.40
N TYR A 183 -11.19 -12.49 18.76
CA TYR A 183 -9.88 -12.96 18.34
C TYR A 183 -9.58 -14.31 19.03
N PRO A 184 -9.19 -15.37 18.30
CA PRO A 184 -8.91 -16.68 18.88
C PRO A 184 -7.49 -16.76 19.45
N ASP A 185 -7.26 -17.74 20.31
CA ASP A 185 -5.90 -18.21 20.58
C ASP A 185 -5.39 -18.96 19.34
N LEU A 186 -4.35 -18.40 18.71
CA LEU A 186 -3.77 -18.99 17.51
C LEU A 186 -2.98 -20.26 17.88
N THR A 187 -3.38 -21.39 17.33
CA THR A 187 -2.70 -22.67 17.54
C THR A 187 -1.48 -22.81 16.63
N GLU A 188 -0.51 -23.64 17.02
CA GLU A 188 0.65 -23.98 16.18
C GLU A 188 0.23 -24.51 14.81
N ALA A 189 -0.83 -25.29 14.74
CA ALA A 189 -1.38 -25.80 13.48
C ALA A 189 -1.87 -24.68 12.57
N ALA A 190 -2.61 -23.69 13.11
CA ALA A 190 -3.09 -22.53 12.35
C ALA A 190 -1.94 -21.65 11.84
N LEU A 191 -0.90 -21.45 12.66
CA LEU A 191 0.30 -20.72 12.28
C LEU A 191 1.04 -21.46 11.15
N THR A 192 1.25 -22.77 11.27
CA THR A 192 1.91 -23.59 10.27
C THR A 192 1.14 -23.58 8.94
N GLU A 193 -0.20 -23.69 8.96
CA GLU A 193 -1.02 -23.62 7.76
C GLU A 193 -0.90 -22.25 7.07
N ALA A 194 -0.92 -21.16 7.85
CA ALA A 194 -0.78 -19.81 7.30
C ALA A 194 0.60 -19.59 6.67
N MET A 195 1.67 -20.02 7.33
CA MET A 195 3.04 -19.96 6.81
C MET A 195 3.18 -20.78 5.52
N SER A 196 2.75 -22.04 5.52
CA SER A 196 2.82 -22.90 4.34
C SER A 196 2.06 -22.32 3.14
N THR A 197 0.87 -21.77 3.37
CA THR A 197 0.08 -21.13 2.30
C THR A 197 0.83 -19.96 1.67
N MET A 198 1.49 -19.14 2.48
CA MET A 198 2.27 -18.01 1.98
C MET A 198 3.53 -18.49 1.25
N ASP A 199 4.29 -19.41 1.85
CA ASP A 199 5.55 -19.91 1.32
C ASP A 199 5.34 -20.63 -0.02
N GLU A 200 4.41 -21.56 -0.10
CA GLU A 200 4.06 -22.27 -1.33
C GLU A 200 3.64 -21.31 -2.45
N GLY A 201 2.82 -20.32 -2.11
CA GLY A 201 2.37 -19.31 -3.08
C GLY A 201 3.50 -18.43 -3.61
N TYR A 202 4.43 -18.00 -2.77
CA TYR A 202 5.60 -17.22 -3.19
C TYR A 202 6.62 -18.05 -3.96
N LEU A 203 6.86 -19.30 -3.55
CA LEU A 203 7.73 -20.23 -4.27
C LEU A 203 7.18 -20.57 -5.66
N ALA A 204 5.88 -20.87 -5.76
CA ALA A 204 5.22 -21.13 -7.05
C ALA A 204 5.33 -19.95 -8.03
N GLN A 205 5.31 -18.72 -7.52
CA GLN A 205 5.52 -17.52 -8.34
C GLN A 205 7.00 -17.24 -8.65
N GLY A 206 7.94 -17.89 -7.96
CA GLY A 206 9.37 -17.59 -8.03
C GLY A 206 9.69 -16.13 -7.69
N TYR A 207 8.95 -15.56 -6.72
CA TYR A 207 8.95 -14.12 -6.46
C TYR A 207 10.32 -13.58 -6.09
N TYR A 208 10.96 -14.13 -5.07
CA TYR A 208 12.23 -13.63 -4.54
C TYR A 208 13.37 -13.81 -5.54
N LYS A 209 13.37 -14.91 -6.29
CA LYS A 209 14.33 -15.17 -7.38
C LYS A 209 14.22 -14.11 -8.48
N LYS A 210 13.00 -13.80 -8.92
CA LYS A 210 12.73 -12.79 -9.96
C LYS A 210 13.07 -11.37 -9.50
N GLN A 211 12.90 -11.06 -8.23
CA GLN A 211 13.24 -9.76 -7.65
C GLN A 211 14.72 -9.60 -7.33
N LYS A 212 15.53 -10.66 -7.50
CA LYS A 212 16.96 -10.66 -7.20
C LYS A 212 17.28 -10.17 -5.79
N ILE A 213 16.47 -10.59 -4.83
CA ILE A 213 16.65 -10.27 -3.42
C ILE A 213 17.87 -11.02 -2.89
N LYS A 214 18.69 -10.35 -2.10
CA LYS A 214 19.79 -11.02 -1.40
C LYS A 214 19.24 -11.87 -0.27
N ILE A 215 19.57 -13.14 -0.27
CA ILE A 215 19.26 -14.05 0.82
C ILE A 215 20.13 -13.66 2.02
N LYS A 216 19.53 -13.43 3.17
CA LYS A 216 20.21 -13.09 4.44
C LYS A 216 19.46 -13.68 5.62
N THR A 217 19.28 -14.99 5.62
CA THR A 217 18.69 -15.67 6.77
C THR A 217 19.80 -15.99 7.76
N PRO A 218 19.78 -15.44 8.99
CA PRO A 218 20.82 -15.67 9.98
C PRO A 218 21.07 -17.18 10.22
N GLY A 219 22.33 -17.59 10.12
CA GLY A 219 22.75 -18.99 10.26
C GLY A 219 22.53 -19.89 9.04
N ARG A 220 22.04 -19.33 7.91
CA ARG A 220 21.80 -20.05 6.65
C ARG A 220 22.38 -19.35 5.41
N GLU A 221 23.23 -18.37 5.61
CA GLU A 221 23.73 -17.48 4.55
C GLU A 221 24.41 -18.22 3.41
N ASP A 222 25.09 -19.35 3.71
CA ASP A 222 25.87 -20.15 2.77
C ASP A 222 25.11 -21.37 2.22
N THR A 223 23.95 -21.71 2.78
CA THR A 223 23.21 -22.95 2.45
C THR A 223 21.86 -22.73 1.84
N GLN A 224 21.28 -21.56 2.02
CA GLN A 224 19.93 -21.23 1.53
C GLN A 224 19.96 -20.83 0.06
N THR A 225 19.04 -21.36 -0.71
CA THR A 225 18.84 -21.06 -2.14
C THR A 225 17.46 -20.42 -2.37
N PHE A 226 17.20 -19.92 -3.58
CA PHE A 226 15.86 -19.44 -3.93
C PHE A 226 14.82 -20.56 -4.09
N ASP A 227 15.21 -21.82 -3.96
CA ASP A 227 14.27 -22.94 -4.01
C ASP A 227 13.57 -23.14 -2.66
N ASP A 228 14.20 -22.69 -1.58
CA ASP A 228 13.73 -22.80 -0.20
C ASP A 228 13.59 -21.43 0.52
N TYR A 229 13.96 -20.33 -0.13
CA TYR A 229 13.78 -18.97 0.40
C TYR A 229 12.42 -18.43 -0.04
N SER A 230 11.55 -18.23 0.92
CA SER A 230 10.20 -17.77 0.67
C SER A 230 9.75 -16.67 1.63
N TRP A 231 8.47 -16.51 1.83
CA TRP A 231 7.90 -15.41 2.60
C TRP A 231 8.28 -15.49 4.09
N THR A 232 8.20 -16.67 4.69
CA THR A 232 8.50 -16.85 6.13
C THR A 232 9.96 -16.51 6.47
N GLU A 233 10.90 -16.83 5.59
CA GLU A 233 12.31 -16.43 5.79
C GLU A 233 12.56 -14.95 5.52
N HIS A 234 11.66 -14.30 4.76
CA HIS A 234 11.84 -12.90 4.37
C HIS A 234 11.35 -11.92 5.43
N ILE A 235 10.33 -12.27 6.19
CA ILE A 235 9.75 -11.40 7.24
C ILE A 235 10.56 -11.44 8.52
#